data_96e73fadc72ab574a32437807ca2b3c6
#
_entry.id   96e73fadc72ab574a32437807ca2b3c6
#
_cell.length_a   1.000
_cell.length_b   1.000
_cell.length_c   1.000
_cell.angle_alpha   90.00
_cell.angle_beta   90.00
_cell.angle_gamma   90.00
#
_symmetry.space_group_name_H-M   'P 1'
#
loop_
_entity.id
_entity.type
_entity.pdbx_description
1 polymer ?
#
loop_
_entity_poly.entity_id
_entity_poly.type
_entity_poly.pdbx_seq_one_letter_code
_entity_poly.pdbx_strand_id
1 'polypeptide(L)'
;MRPLRAHRPALAVAGLVLGLALGTPALAPAQNNYEIQVYGSETVAPKTTMVELHSNTAVEGTRHTTDGVLRTQGAFHETLEITQGWTSWFETGFYTFTSVQPDPRYEWVGNHIRPRVRAPEDWHLPVGLSLSVEAGYQPRRFSTDTWTLEVRPIIDKQWGPWYVSVNPTLDRSLKGENSGKGFEFSPAVKVGYDLTSTVSVGLEYYGALGPIDNFDRPRDQQHQLFPVIDLNLGPKWEFNFGIGFGLTPSTDRIIVKMILGYRFDWGSGPAK
;
A
#
# COMPACT_ATOMS: atom_id res chain seq x y z
N MET A 1 13.56 -62.37 60.92
CA MET A 1 13.23 -60.96 60.65
C MET A 1 14.15 -60.51 59.57
N ARG A 2 13.69 -60.31 58.34
CA ARG A 2 14.46 -59.74 57.22
C ARG A 2 13.90 -58.33 56.93
N PRO A 3 14.75 -57.26 56.67
CA PRO A 3 14.27 -55.95 56.40
C PRO A 3 13.90 -55.80 54.89
N LEU A 4 12.77 -55.21 54.67
CA LEU A 4 12.25 -54.82 53.35
C LEU A 4 13.14 -53.74 52.66
N ARG A 5 13.61 -54.04 51.42
CA ARG A 5 14.26 -53.05 50.54
C ARG A 5 13.21 -52.19 49.86
N ALA A 6 13.25 -50.91 50.11
CA ALA A 6 12.49 -49.91 49.40
C ALA A 6 13.09 -49.68 48.00
N HIS A 7 12.31 -49.94 46.94
CA HIS A 7 12.64 -49.51 45.59
C HIS A 7 12.24 -48.02 45.40
N ARG A 8 13.21 -47.19 45.08
CA ARG A 8 12.99 -45.83 44.61
C ARG A 8 12.81 -45.88 43.08
N PRO A 9 11.75 -45.31 42.48
CA PRO A 9 11.69 -45.16 41.05
C PRO A 9 12.58 -43.98 40.63
N ALA A 10 13.48 -44.23 39.69
CA ALA A 10 14.25 -43.19 39.01
C ALA A 10 13.32 -42.45 38.03
N LEU A 11 13.07 -41.16 38.31
CA LEU A 11 12.42 -40.27 37.37
C LEU A 11 13.45 -39.93 36.26
N ALA A 12 13.22 -40.52 35.08
CA ALA A 12 13.92 -40.09 33.86
C ALA A 12 13.27 -38.77 33.38
N VAL A 13 13.98 -37.67 33.60
CA VAL A 13 13.65 -36.38 33.00
C VAL A 13 14.10 -36.41 31.53
N ALA A 14 13.17 -36.72 30.62
CA ALA A 14 13.38 -36.58 29.20
C ALA A 14 13.38 -35.09 28.88
N GLY A 15 14.55 -34.50 28.73
CA GLY A 15 14.74 -33.12 28.24
C GLY A 15 14.28 -33.02 26.78
N LEU A 16 13.08 -32.48 26.56
CA LEU A 16 12.61 -32.08 25.22
C LEU A 16 13.41 -30.84 24.78
N VAL A 17 14.48 -31.06 24.05
CA VAL A 17 15.21 -29.98 23.36
C VAL A 17 14.33 -29.55 22.19
N LEU A 18 13.49 -28.54 22.43
CA LEU A 18 12.75 -27.85 21.37
C LEU A 18 13.77 -27.00 20.60
N GLY A 19 14.28 -27.55 19.49
CA GLY A 19 15.10 -26.81 18.55
C GLY A 19 14.28 -25.65 17.96
N LEU A 20 14.47 -24.44 18.50
CA LEU A 20 14.07 -23.22 17.80
C LEU A 20 14.92 -23.15 16.52
N ALA A 21 14.38 -23.62 15.41
CA ALA A 21 14.85 -23.22 14.11
C ALA A 21 14.61 -21.70 14.01
N LEU A 22 15.66 -20.93 14.26
CA LEU A 22 15.73 -19.52 13.91
C LEU A 22 15.78 -19.47 12.37
N GLY A 23 14.64 -19.71 11.73
CA GLY A 23 14.46 -19.33 10.33
C GLY A 23 14.67 -17.82 10.26
N THR A 24 15.65 -17.38 9.48
CA THR A 24 15.75 -15.99 9.06
C THR A 24 14.37 -15.57 8.56
N PRO A 25 13.78 -14.46 9.04
CA PRO A 25 12.53 -13.99 8.48
C PRO A 25 12.74 -13.83 6.98
N ALA A 26 11.92 -14.51 6.18
CA ALA A 26 11.81 -14.16 4.77
C ALA A 26 11.35 -12.71 4.76
N LEU A 27 12.19 -11.80 4.29
CA LEU A 27 11.82 -10.41 4.13
C LEU A 27 10.75 -10.39 3.05
N ALA A 28 9.49 -10.22 3.46
CA ALA A 28 8.45 -9.87 2.53
C ALA A 28 8.89 -8.57 1.82
N PRO A 29 8.67 -8.43 0.51
CA PRO A 29 8.97 -7.19 -0.18
C PRO A 29 8.29 -6.06 0.59
N ALA A 30 9.04 -5.02 0.94
CA ALA A 30 8.50 -3.87 1.65
C ALA A 30 7.32 -3.35 0.82
N GLN A 31 6.16 -3.22 1.45
CA GLN A 31 5.00 -2.59 0.82
C GLN A 31 5.49 -1.31 0.14
N ASN A 32 4.96 -1.03 -1.03
CA ASN A 32 5.43 0.05 -1.87
C ASN A 32 5.25 1.39 -1.14
N ASN A 33 6.27 1.83 -0.39
CA ASN A 33 6.25 3.07 0.39
C ASN A 33 6.24 4.34 -0.50
N TYR A 34 6.14 4.17 -1.82
CA TYR A 34 6.12 5.26 -2.78
C TYR A 34 4.71 5.76 -3.05
N GLU A 35 3.71 4.91 -2.91
CA GLU A 35 2.30 5.23 -3.12
C GLU A 35 1.46 4.55 -2.02
N ILE A 36 1.02 5.34 -1.03
CA ILE A 36 0.22 4.86 0.09
C ILE A 36 -1.15 5.52 0.00
N GLN A 37 -2.08 4.93 -0.78
CA GLN A 37 -3.41 5.46 -1.04
C GLN A 37 -4.44 4.33 -1.12
N VAL A 38 -5.62 4.56 -0.55
CA VAL A 38 -6.82 3.76 -0.80
C VAL A 38 -7.67 4.51 -1.82
N TYR A 39 -7.82 3.95 -3.00
CA TYR A 39 -8.54 4.57 -4.10
C TYR A 39 -10.05 4.49 -3.93
N GLY A 40 -10.75 5.56 -4.30
CA GLY A 40 -12.17 5.55 -4.60
C GLY A 40 -12.43 5.11 -6.04
N SER A 41 -13.68 4.75 -6.35
CA SER A 41 -14.07 4.26 -7.68
C SER A 41 -14.17 5.37 -8.73
N GLU A 42 -14.25 6.62 -8.32
CA GLU A 42 -14.39 7.74 -9.26
C GLU A 42 -13.12 7.92 -10.10
N THR A 43 -13.33 8.24 -11.38
CA THR A 43 -12.25 8.61 -12.31
C THR A 43 -12.20 10.11 -12.48
N VAL A 44 -11.01 10.62 -12.85
CA VAL A 44 -10.83 12.03 -13.23
C VAL A 44 -11.76 12.37 -14.41
N ALA A 45 -12.44 13.51 -14.31
CA ALA A 45 -13.41 13.92 -15.32
C ALA A 45 -12.76 14.09 -16.72
N PRO A 46 -13.54 13.90 -17.79
CA PRO A 46 -13.03 14.12 -19.16
C PRO A 46 -12.42 15.51 -19.35
N LYS A 47 -11.31 15.59 -20.07
CA LYS A 47 -10.57 16.82 -20.33
C LYS A 47 -10.00 17.50 -19.05
N THR A 48 -9.84 16.73 -17.99
CA THR A 48 -9.23 17.16 -16.76
C THR A 48 -7.96 16.35 -16.52
N THR A 49 -6.89 17.01 -16.08
CA THR A 49 -5.66 16.38 -15.59
C THR A 49 -5.58 16.59 -14.10
N MET A 50 -5.45 15.52 -13.36
CA MET A 50 -5.11 15.52 -11.94
C MET A 50 -3.59 15.40 -11.81
N VAL A 51 -3.00 16.25 -11.00
CA VAL A 51 -1.57 16.16 -10.63
C VAL A 51 -1.52 15.99 -9.12
N GLU A 52 -0.91 14.90 -8.67
CA GLU A 52 -0.78 14.57 -7.26
C GLU A 52 0.68 14.40 -6.88
N LEU A 53 1.03 14.92 -5.71
CA LEU A 53 2.31 14.70 -5.06
C LEU A 53 2.06 13.86 -3.80
N HIS A 54 2.62 12.65 -3.79
CA HIS A 54 2.62 11.78 -2.63
C HIS A 54 3.98 11.90 -1.94
N SER A 55 3.97 12.32 -0.68
CA SER A 55 5.17 12.52 0.13
C SER A 55 5.14 11.55 1.30
N ASN A 56 6.06 10.61 1.33
CA ASN A 56 6.08 9.54 2.32
C ASN A 56 7.45 9.40 2.98
N THR A 57 7.49 9.12 4.28
CA THR A 57 8.74 8.83 4.99
C THR A 57 8.55 7.77 6.07
N ALA A 58 9.45 6.79 6.13
CA ALA A 58 9.54 5.87 7.25
C ALA A 58 10.38 6.51 8.35
N VAL A 59 9.70 7.01 9.39
CA VAL A 59 10.36 7.58 10.58
C VAL A 59 11.09 6.49 11.36
N GLU A 60 10.44 5.33 11.48
CA GLU A 60 11.02 4.12 12.09
C GLU A 60 10.77 2.93 11.15
N GLY A 61 11.82 2.49 10.48
CA GLY A 61 11.80 1.44 9.46
C GLY A 61 13.06 0.59 9.45
N THR A 62 13.38 -0.03 8.32
CA THR A 62 14.60 -0.82 8.15
C THR A 62 15.82 0.09 8.20
N ARG A 63 16.84 -0.31 8.99
CA ARG A 63 18.04 0.52 9.25
C ARG A 63 19.22 0.17 8.35
N HIS A 64 19.16 -0.95 7.66
CA HIS A 64 20.26 -1.48 6.85
C HIS A 64 19.75 -1.86 5.47
N THR A 65 20.63 -1.79 4.49
CA THR A 65 20.39 -2.38 3.18
C THR A 65 20.30 -3.90 3.32
N THR A 66 19.26 -4.50 2.77
CA THR A 66 19.01 -5.93 2.84
C THR A 66 18.72 -6.47 1.44
N ASP A 67 19.37 -7.55 1.04
CA ASP A 67 19.26 -8.16 -0.30
C ASP A 67 19.47 -7.16 -1.45
N GLY A 68 20.32 -6.14 -1.20
CA GLY A 68 20.62 -5.07 -2.16
C GLY A 68 19.57 -3.96 -2.21
N VAL A 69 18.45 -4.07 -1.47
CA VAL A 69 17.43 -3.02 -1.33
C VAL A 69 17.84 -2.07 -0.22
N LEU A 70 17.75 -0.76 -0.51
CA LEU A 70 18.14 0.29 0.43
C LEU A 70 17.21 0.33 1.64
N ARG A 71 17.76 0.83 2.76
CA ARG A 71 17.01 1.05 4.00
C ARG A 71 15.85 2.01 3.80
N THR A 72 14.77 1.83 4.55
CA THR A 72 13.60 2.71 4.54
C THR A 72 13.68 3.80 5.60
N GLN A 73 14.32 3.53 6.76
CA GLN A 73 14.37 4.49 7.86
C GLN A 73 15.04 5.80 7.46
N GLY A 74 14.28 6.90 7.57
CA GLY A 74 14.73 8.24 7.26
C GLY A 74 14.82 8.53 5.76
N ALA A 75 14.45 7.58 4.89
CA ALA A 75 14.26 7.86 3.47
C ALA A 75 12.97 8.69 3.28
N PHE A 76 13.04 9.71 2.43
CA PHE A 76 11.92 10.53 2.04
C PHE A 76 11.58 10.23 0.58
N HIS A 77 10.36 9.82 0.33
CA HIS A 77 9.87 9.43 -0.98
C HIS A 77 8.90 10.45 -1.52
N GLU A 78 9.08 10.83 -2.78
CA GLU A 78 8.18 11.68 -3.53
C GLU A 78 7.71 10.93 -4.77
N THR A 79 6.40 10.86 -4.95
CA THR A 79 5.77 10.33 -6.15
C THR A 79 4.98 11.44 -6.82
N LEU A 80 5.33 11.74 -8.05
CA LEU A 80 4.53 12.59 -8.92
C LEU A 80 3.61 11.68 -9.73
N GLU A 81 2.30 11.79 -9.48
CA GLU A 81 1.26 11.16 -10.28
C GLU A 81 0.61 12.22 -11.18
N ILE A 82 0.45 11.88 -12.47
CA ILE A 82 -0.28 12.69 -13.45
C ILE A 82 -1.37 11.81 -14.05
N THR A 83 -2.62 12.05 -13.68
CA THR A 83 -3.77 11.29 -14.17
C THR A 83 -4.60 12.11 -15.13
N GLN A 84 -4.80 11.59 -16.35
CA GLN A 84 -5.60 12.19 -17.40
C GLN A 84 -6.95 11.48 -17.53
N GLY A 85 -8.04 12.22 -17.33
CA GLY A 85 -9.40 11.76 -17.63
C GLY A 85 -9.69 11.88 -19.13
N TRP A 86 -10.02 10.75 -19.76
CA TRP A 86 -10.32 10.68 -21.22
C TRP A 86 -11.83 10.67 -21.48
N THR A 87 -12.55 9.87 -20.71
CA THR A 87 -14.01 9.74 -20.76
C THR A 87 -14.57 9.75 -19.34
N SER A 88 -15.88 9.73 -19.16
CA SER A 88 -16.51 9.60 -17.83
C SER A 88 -16.25 8.25 -17.14
N TRP A 89 -15.65 7.29 -17.82
CA TRP A 89 -15.42 5.93 -17.35
C TRP A 89 -13.97 5.43 -17.54
N PHE A 90 -13.09 6.24 -18.14
CA PHE A 90 -11.69 5.83 -18.40
C PHE A 90 -10.70 6.95 -18.16
N GLU A 91 -9.62 6.62 -17.46
CA GLU A 91 -8.46 7.48 -17.20
C GLU A 91 -7.16 6.71 -17.34
N THR A 92 -6.04 7.45 -17.40
CA THR A 92 -4.69 6.89 -17.34
C THR A 92 -3.83 7.72 -16.39
N GLY A 93 -3.24 7.08 -15.38
CA GLY A 93 -2.25 7.64 -14.47
C GLY A 93 -0.83 7.30 -14.93
N PHE A 94 0.08 8.24 -14.73
CA PHE A 94 1.53 8.08 -14.94
C PHE A 94 2.24 8.48 -13.66
N TYR A 95 3.15 7.63 -13.21
CA TYR A 95 3.88 7.81 -11.97
C TYR A 95 5.36 7.94 -12.21
N THR A 96 5.99 8.87 -11.51
CA THR A 96 7.44 8.97 -11.37
C THR A 96 7.78 8.95 -9.89
N PHE A 97 8.49 7.90 -9.47
CA PHE A 97 8.93 7.72 -8.10
C PHE A 97 10.34 8.24 -7.91
N THR A 98 10.56 8.96 -6.82
CA THR A 98 11.87 9.45 -6.41
C THR A 98 12.09 9.23 -4.93
N SER A 99 13.35 9.27 -4.50
CA SER A 99 13.73 9.11 -3.10
C SER A 99 14.91 9.99 -2.74
N VAL A 100 14.84 10.61 -1.57
CA VAL A 100 15.99 11.22 -0.91
C VAL A 100 16.41 10.32 0.23
N GLN A 101 17.59 9.75 0.10
CA GLN A 101 18.15 8.85 1.11
C GLN A 101 18.78 9.65 2.27
N PRO A 102 18.95 9.07 3.50
CA PRO A 102 19.54 9.75 4.65
C PRO A 102 20.98 10.27 4.46
N ASP A 103 21.78 9.64 3.59
CA ASP A 103 22.97 10.27 3.01
C ASP A 103 22.49 11.09 1.81
N PRO A 104 22.36 12.43 1.88
CA PRO A 104 21.48 13.21 1.01
C PRO A 104 21.81 13.01 -0.47
N ARG A 105 21.13 12.03 -1.05
CA ARG A 105 21.20 11.64 -2.45
C ARG A 105 19.80 11.55 -3.00
N TYR A 106 19.51 12.39 -3.97
CA TYR A 106 18.27 12.30 -4.74
C TYR A 106 18.41 11.21 -5.80
N GLU A 107 17.46 10.30 -5.83
CA GLU A 107 17.47 9.16 -6.74
C GLU A 107 16.12 8.98 -7.42
N TRP A 108 16.18 8.64 -8.70
CA TRP A 108 15.02 8.12 -9.42
C TRP A 108 14.80 6.66 -9.01
N VAL A 109 13.55 6.34 -8.67
CA VAL A 109 13.14 5.02 -8.14
C VAL A 109 12.38 4.22 -9.18
N GLY A 110 11.73 4.85 -10.15
CA GLY A 110 10.99 4.13 -11.17
C GLY A 110 9.85 4.93 -11.78
N ASN A 111 9.15 4.26 -12.69
CA ASN A 111 7.97 4.79 -13.35
C ASN A 111 6.91 3.70 -13.51
N HIS A 112 5.66 4.06 -13.30
CA HIS A 112 4.50 3.19 -13.54
C HIS A 112 3.49 3.87 -14.46
N ILE A 113 2.64 3.05 -15.09
CA ILE A 113 1.47 3.47 -15.85
C ILE A 113 0.25 2.71 -15.33
N ARG A 114 -0.86 3.42 -15.15
CA ARG A 114 -2.09 2.88 -14.55
C ARG A 114 -3.34 3.28 -15.37
N PRO A 115 -3.74 2.53 -16.41
CA PRO A 115 -5.10 2.63 -16.94
C PRO A 115 -6.12 2.19 -15.89
N ARG A 116 -7.24 2.93 -15.79
CA ARG A 116 -8.36 2.62 -14.90
C ARG A 116 -9.69 2.83 -15.62
N VAL A 117 -10.62 1.91 -15.41
CA VAL A 117 -11.99 1.98 -15.88
C VAL A 117 -12.96 1.95 -14.71
N ARG A 118 -14.06 2.72 -14.79
CA ARG A 118 -15.16 2.68 -13.80
C ARG A 118 -16.44 2.17 -14.44
N ALA A 119 -17.30 1.59 -13.62
CA ALA A 119 -18.65 1.25 -14.05
C ALA A 119 -19.41 2.53 -14.41
N PRO A 120 -20.11 2.56 -15.56
CA PRO A 120 -20.93 3.70 -15.96
C PRO A 120 -22.03 4.02 -14.94
N GLU A 121 -22.34 5.30 -14.76
CA GLU A 121 -23.37 5.74 -13.79
C GLU A 121 -24.79 5.27 -14.14
N ASP A 122 -25.08 5.11 -15.43
CA ASP A 122 -26.35 4.60 -15.94
C ASP A 122 -26.65 3.14 -15.56
N TRP A 123 -25.66 2.40 -15.07
CA TRP A 123 -25.88 1.07 -14.49
C TRP A 123 -26.55 1.12 -13.11
N HIS A 124 -26.65 2.29 -12.48
CA HIS A 124 -27.29 2.50 -11.18
C HIS A 124 -26.91 1.49 -10.10
N LEU A 125 -25.63 1.13 -10.04
CA LEU A 125 -25.13 0.17 -9.05
C LEU A 125 -25.27 0.70 -7.63
N PRO A 126 -25.50 -0.16 -6.63
CA PRO A 126 -25.63 0.23 -5.23
C PRO A 126 -24.30 0.67 -4.61
N VAL A 127 -23.19 0.46 -5.30
CA VAL A 127 -21.82 0.81 -4.92
C VAL A 127 -21.08 1.35 -6.12
N GLY A 128 -20.06 2.16 -5.90
CA GLY A 128 -19.10 2.54 -6.93
C GLY A 128 -18.18 1.36 -7.24
N LEU A 129 -17.88 1.16 -8.53
CA LEU A 129 -16.98 0.10 -9.00
C LEU A 129 -15.98 0.64 -9.99
N SER A 130 -14.72 0.33 -9.81
CA SER A 130 -13.71 0.52 -10.85
C SER A 130 -12.65 -0.59 -10.80
N LEU A 131 -11.88 -0.67 -11.87
CA LEU A 131 -10.76 -1.59 -12.00
C LEU A 131 -9.58 -0.83 -12.55
N SER A 132 -8.47 -0.82 -11.82
CA SER A 132 -7.20 -0.36 -12.33
C SER A 132 -6.25 -1.53 -12.60
N VAL A 133 -5.39 -1.33 -13.58
CA VAL A 133 -4.24 -2.20 -13.86
C VAL A 133 -3.03 -1.29 -13.89
N GLU A 134 -2.00 -1.64 -13.12
CA GLU A 134 -0.77 -0.86 -13.07
C GLU A 134 0.41 -1.72 -13.45
N ALA A 135 1.30 -1.19 -14.27
CA ALA A 135 2.55 -1.86 -14.63
C ALA A 135 3.70 -0.87 -14.54
N GLY A 136 4.84 -1.35 -14.05
CA GLY A 136 5.96 -0.47 -13.91
C GLY A 136 7.30 -1.12 -13.62
N TYR A 137 8.31 -0.25 -13.56
CA TYR A 137 9.68 -0.62 -13.37
C TYR A 137 10.29 0.13 -12.17
N GLN A 138 11.04 -0.62 -11.35
CA GLN A 138 11.89 -0.09 -10.27
C GLN A 138 13.28 -0.75 -10.34
N PRO A 139 14.39 -0.01 -10.15
CA PRO A 139 15.72 -0.56 -10.05
C PRO A 139 15.88 -1.49 -8.84
N ARG A 140 16.74 -2.50 -8.97
CA ARG A 140 17.02 -3.52 -7.96
C ARG A 140 17.33 -2.96 -6.56
N ARG A 141 17.93 -1.78 -6.48
CA ARG A 141 18.28 -1.14 -5.20
C ARG A 141 17.07 -0.61 -4.41
N PHE A 142 15.88 -0.55 -5.03
CA PHE A 142 14.63 -0.12 -4.39
C PHE A 142 13.59 -1.24 -4.28
N SER A 143 13.73 -2.28 -5.10
CA SER A 143 12.83 -3.42 -5.07
C SER A 143 13.55 -4.70 -5.52
N THR A 144 13.30 -5.82 -4.85
CA THR A 144 13.76 -7.13 -5.31
C THR A 144 13.08 -7.54 -6.62
N ASP A 145 11.90 -6.96 -6.90
CA ASP A 145 11.09 -7.18 -8.08
C ASP A 145 11.11 -5.94 -8.98
N THR A 146 11.81 -6.06 -10.11
CA THR A 146 12.12 -4.90 -10.96
C THR A 146 11.02 -4.55 -11.94
N TRP A 147 10.19 -5.49 -12.35
CA TRP A 147 8.99 -5.27 -13.13
C TRP A 147 7.80 -5.89 -12.43
N THR A 148 6.78 -5.11 -12.22
CA THR A 148 5.57 -5.51 -11.51
C THR A 148 4.32 -5.22 -12.32
N LEU A 149 3.29 -5.99 -12.04
CA LEU A 149 1.92 -5.80 -12.51
C LEU A 149 1.01 -5.82 -11.29
N GLU A 150 0.16 -4.83 -11.18
CA GLU A 150 -0.91 -4.78 -10.19
C GLU A 150 -2.27 -4.82 -10.89
N VAL A 151 -3.22 -5.53 -10.30
CA VAL A 151 -4.64 -5.52 -10.67
C VAL A 151 -5.43 -5.15 -9.43
N ARG A 152 -6.10 -4.00 -9.45
CA ARG A 152 -6.79 -3.42 -8.28
C ARG A 152 -8.28 -3.21 -8.61
N PRO A 153 -9.17 -4.13 -8.25
CA PRO A 153 -10.58 -3.82 -8.13
C PRO A 153 -10.81 -2.78 -7.03
N ILE A 154 -11.74 -1.86 -7.25
CA ILE A 154 -12.07 -0.79 -6.30
C ILE A 154 -13.57 -0.80 -6.11
N ILE A 155 -13.99 -0.90 -4.86
CA ILE A 155 -15.41 -0.96 -4.47
C ILE A 155 -15.60 0.07 -3.38
N ASP A 156 -16.45 1.07 -3.60
CA ASP A 156 -16.67 2.10 -2.59
C ASP A 156 -18.15 2.47 -2.43
N LYS A 157 -18.43 3.12 -1.32
CA LYS A 157 -19.76 3.66 -1.03
C LYS A 157 -19.68 4.81 -0.03
N GLN A 158 -20.45 5.87 -0.36
CA GLN A 158 -20.80 6.94 0.58
C GLN A 158 -22.24 6.72 1.06
N TRP A 159 -22.50 6.84 2.38
CA TRP A 159 -23.85 6.90 2.94
C TRP A 159 -23.89 7.86 4.13
N GLY A 160 -24.62 8.96 3.95
CA GLY A 160 -24.58 10.06 4.91
C GLY A 160 -23.14 10.54 5.11
N PRO A 161 -22.65 10.69 6.34
CA PRO A 161 -21.28 11.13 6.61
C PRO A 161 -20.23 10.01 6.51
N TRP A 162 -20.63 8.75 6.27
CA TRP A 162 -19.71 7.62 6.21
C TRP A 162 -19.26 7.32 4.79
N TYR A 163 -17.97 7.08 4.62
CA TYR A 163 -17.36 6.58 3.39
C TYR A 163 -16.60 5.29 3.65
N VAL A 164 -16.74 4.30 2.78
CA VAL A 164 -15.93 3.09 2.80
C VAL A 164 -15.42 2.81 1.40
N SER A 165 -14.15 2.48 1.29
CA SER A 165 -13.55 1.92 0.08
C SER A 165 -12.76 0.66 0.41
N VAL A 166 -12.85 -0.33 -0.49
CA VAL A 166 -12.13 -1.61 -0.42
C VAL A 166 -11.44 -1.85 -1.75
N ASN A 167 -10.12 -2.04 -1.70
CA ASN A 167 -9.28 -2.33 -2.85
C ASN A 167 -8.63 -3.72 -2.64
N PRO A 168 -9.25 -4.83 -3.09
CA PRO A 168 -8.65 -6.16 -3.01
C PRO A 168 -7.61 -6.35 -4.12
N THR A 169 -6.42 -5.82 -3.89
CA THR A 169 -5.34 -5.73 -4.86
C THR A 169 -4.62 -7.06 -5.04
N LEU A 170 -4.26 -7.36 -6.27
CA LEU A 170 -3.46 -8.52 -6.68
C LEU A 170 -2.18 -8.02 -7.36
N ASP A 171 -1.04 -8.30 -6.75
CA ASP A 171 0.27 -7.93 -7.25
C ASP A 171 0.97 -9.12 -7.88
N ARG A 172 1.75 -8.88 -8.91
CA ARG A 172 2.58 -9.90 -9.54
C ARG A 172 3.95 -9.36 -9.93
N SER A 173 4.99 -10.03 -9.47
CA SER A 173 6.33 -9.82 -10.01
C SER A 173 6.43 -10.44 -11.42
N LEU A 174 6.74 -9.60 -12.40
CA LEU A 174 7.01 -10.03 -13.78
C LEU A 174 8.50 -10.34 -13.96
N LYS A 175 9.38 -9.68 -13.18
CA LYS A 175 10.81 -9.89 -13.20
C LYS A 175 11.42 -9.52 -11.84
N GLY A 176 12.04 -10.48 -11.17
CA GLY A 176 12.67 -10.32 -9.88
C GLY A 176 12.69 -11.62 -9.11
N GLU A 177 12.92 -11.56 -7.80
CA GLU A 177 13.05 -12.74 -6.95
C GLU A 177 11.71 -13.48 -6.80
N ASN A 178 10.59 -12.76 -6.82
CA ASN A 178 9.27 -13.33 -6.63
C ASN A 178 8.53 -13.65 -7.95
N SER A 179 9.19 -13.53 -9.12
CA SER A 179 8.53 -13.73 -10.42
C SER A 179 7.91 -15.13 -10.62
N GLY A 180 8.34 -16.12 -9.85
CA GLY A 180 7.77 -17.46 -9.84
C GLY A 180 6.61 -17.70 -8.87
N LYS A 181 6.30 -16.74 -7.97
CA LYS A 181 5.32 -16.94 -6.88
C LYS A 181 3.84 -16.77 -7.28
N GLY A 182 3.55 -16.34 -8.50
CA GLY A 182 2.18 -16.06 -8.92
C GLY A 182 1.69 -14.69 -8.47
N PHE A 183 0.39 -14.57 -8.15
CA PHE A 183 -0.20 -13.34 -7.61
C PHE A 183 -0.09 -13.31 -6.09
N GLU A 184 0.25 -12.16 -5.55
CA GLU A 184 0.23 -11.85 -4.12
C GLU A 184 -1.01 -11.00 -3.80
N PHE A 185 -1.56 -11.13 -2.59
CA PHE A 185 -2.75 -10.41 -2.17
C PHE A 185 -2.39 -9.26 -1.23
N SER A 186 -2.68 -8.03 -1.68
CA SER A 186 -2.34 -6.78 -0.98
C SER A 186 -3.58 -5.90 -0.80
N PRO A 187 -4.52 -6.27 0.10
CA PRO A 187 -5.75 -5.52 0.29
C PRO A 187 -5.49 -4.16 0.94
N ALA A 188 -6.23 -3.14 0.48
CA ALA A 188 -6.31 -1.85 1.15
C ALA A 188 -7.77 -1.48 1.42
N VAL A 189 -8.03 -0.85 2.59
CA VAL A 189 -9.38 -0.49 3.04
C VAL A 189 -9.34 0.89 3.68
N LYS A 190 -10.33 1.74 3.38
CA LYS A 190 -10.57 3.02 4.06
C LYS A 190 -11.97 3.06 4.64
N VAL A 191 -12.07 3.53 5.87
CA VAL A 191 -13.33 3.95 6.51
C VAL A 191 -13.16 5.41 6.90
N GLY A 192 -13.99 6.28 6.33
CA GLY A 192 -13.97 7.72 6.56
C GLY A 192 -15.28 8.21 7.18
N TYR A 193 -15.21 9.34 7.85
CA TYR A 193 -16.36 10.04 8.43
C TYR A 193 -16.21 11.56 8.24
N ASP A 194 -17.20 12.17 7.61
CA ASP A 194 -17.25 13.61 7.39
C ASP A 194 -17.65 14.32 8.69
N LEU A 195 -16.68 14.96 9.37
CA LEU A 195 -16.92 15.78 10.54
C LEU A 195 -17.62 17.10 10.17
N THR A 196 -17.21 17.65 9.04
CA THR A 196 -17.77 18.88 8.44
C THR A 196 -17.74 18.74 6.92
N SER A 197 -18.26 19.72 6.20
CA SER A 197 -18.13 19.77 4.72
C SER A 197 -16.69 19.90 4.21
N THR A 198 -15.75 20.25 5.09
CA THR A 198 -14.34 20.50 4.75
C THR A 198 -13.39 19.45 5.33
N VAL A 199 -13.73 18.86 6.46
CA VAL A 199 -12.84 17.95 7.21
C VAL A 199 -13.48 16.59 7.35
N SER A 200 -12.79 15.57 6.86
CA SER A 200 -13.11 14.16 7.13
C SER A 200 -11.96 13.51 7.90
N VAL A 201 -12.28 12.59 8.77
CA VAL A 201 -11.32 11.75 9.47
C VAL A 201 -11.52 10.30 9.05
N GLY A 202 -10.48 9.51 9.07
CA GLY A 202 -10.60 8.13 8.65
C GLY A 202 -9.55 7.22 9.24
N LEU A 203 -9.74 5.95 8.93
CA LEU A 203 -8.80 4.89 9.20
C LEU A 203 -8.54 4.15 7.90
N GLU A 204 -7.27 4.04 7.52
CA GLU A 204 -6.85 3.26 6.36
C GLU A 204 -6.03 2.07 6.82
N TYR A 205 -6.31 0.93 6.24
CA TYR A 205 -5.56 -0.30 6.43
C TYR A 205 -4.90 -0.71 5.12
N TYR A 206 -3.65 -1.18 5.21
CA TYR A 206 -2.89 -1.76 4.12
C TYR A 206 -2.30 -3.08 4.56
N GLY A 207 -2.49 -4.10 3.73
CA GLY A 207 -1.96 -5.44 3.94
C GLY A 207 -1.09 -5.91 2.77
N ALA A 208 -0.14 -6.81 3.06
CA ALA A 208 0.50 -7.68 2.07
C ALA A 208 0.56 -9.07 2.69
N LEU A 209 -0.26 -9.98 2.18
CA LEU A 209 -0.49 -11.28 2.79
C LEU A 209 0.35 -12.38 2.14
N GLY A 210 1.03 -12.07 1.03
CA GLY A 210 1.79 -13.02 0.23
C GLY A 210 0.96 -13.73 -0.84
N PRO A 211 1.46 -14.81 -1.44
CA PRO A 211 0.83 -15.53 -2.54
C PRO A 211 -0.58 -16.01 -2.21
N ILE A 212 -1.52 -15.82 -3.14
CA ILE A 212 -2.95 -16.14 -2.93
C ILE A 212 -3.23 -17.62 -2.69
N ASP A 213 -2.37 -18.50 -3.17
CA ASP A 213 -2.45 -19.96 -2.98
C ASP A 213 -1.75 -20.45 -1.71
N ASN A 214 -0.92 -19.62 -1.08
CA ASN A 214 -0.18 -19.96 0.12
C ASN A 214 0.26 -18.70 0.87
N PHE A 215 -0.67 -18.08 1.60
CA PHE A 215 -0.37 -16.87 2.38
C PHE A 215 0.83 -17.05 3.30
N ASP A 216 1.60 -15.99 3.43
CA ASP A 216 2.72 -15.95 4.37
C ASP A 216 2.25 -16.14 5.82
N ARG A 217 3.16 -16.57 6.69
CA ARG A 217 2.84 -16.68 8.11
C ARG A 217 2.46 -15.30 8.67
N PRO A 218 1.51 -15.20 9.62
CA PRO A 218 1.03 -13.90 10.13
C PRO A 218 2.12 -12.90 10.55
N ARG A 219 3.25 -13.38 11.08
CA ARG A 219 4.37 -12.53 11.46
C ARG A 219 5.21 -12.00 10.28
N ASP A 220 5.12 -12.68 9.13
CA ASP A 220 5.86 -12.37 7.90
C ASP A 220 4.98 -11.56 6.93
N GLN A 221 3.66 -11.48 7.17
CA GLN A 221 2.74 -10.60 6.47
C GLN A 221 2.96 -9.15 6.88
N GLN A 222 2.67 -8.21 5.98
CA GLN A 222 2.66 -6.79 6.31
C GLN A 222 1.25 -6.34 6.65
N HIS A 223 1.14 -5.56 7.72
CA HIS A 223 -0.09 -4.93 8.16
C HIS A 223 0.21 -3.53 8.67
N GLN A 224 -0.44 -2.53 8.09
CA GLN A 224 -0.29 -1.12 8.48
C GLN A 224 -1.67 -0.51 8.72
N LEU A 225 -1.73 0.38 9.70
CA LEU A 225 -2.95 1.11 10.05
C LEU A 225 -2.63 2.60 10.14
N PHE A 226 -3.38 3.41 9.37
CA PHE A 226 -3.20 4.85 9.28
C PHE A 226 -4.46 5.57 9.74
N PRO A 227 -4.52 6.19 10.93
CA PRO A 227 -5.41 7.32 11.14
C PRO A 227 -5.06 8.43 10.15
N VAL A 228 -6.10 8.94 9.47
CA VAL A 228 -5.96 9.94 8.41
C VAL A 228 -6.91 11.10 8.58
N ILE A 229 -6.53 12.21 7.98
CA ILE A 229 -7.35 13.40 7.79
C ILE A 229 -7.41 13.69 6.29
N ASP A 230 -8.62 13.93 5.77
CA ASP A 230 -8.84 14.42 4.43
C ASP A 230 -9.41 15.85 4.51
N LEU A 231 -8.91 16.74 3.66
CA LEU A 231 -9.43 18.11 3.57
C LEU A 231 -10.07 18.33 2.20
N ASN A 232 -11.36 18.61 2.22
CA ASN A 232 -12.08 19.09 1.04
C ASN A 232 -11.87 20.61 0.89
N LEU A 233 -10.85 20.96 0.12
CA LEU A 233 -10.48 22.36 -0.16
C LEU A 233 -11.15 22.90 -1.44
N GLY A 234 -12.25 22.26 -1.85
CA GLY A 234 -13.02 22.56 -3.05
C GLY A 234 -12.71 21.58 -4.20
N PRO A 235 -13.42 21.70 -5.34
CA PRO A 235 -13.46 20.64 -6.38
C PRO A 235 -12.13 20.43 -7.11
N LYS A 236 -11.18 21.36 -6.95
CA LYS A 236 -9.87 21.28 -7.62
C LYS A 236 -8.78 20.67 -6.76
N TRP A 237 -8.95 20.67 -5.43
CA TRP A 237 -7.91 20.24 -4.52
C TRP A 237 -8.23 18.89 -3.90
N GLU A 238 -7.20 18.12 -3.68
CA GLU A 238 -7.21 16.92 -2.87
C GLU A 238 -6.10 17.01 -1.82
N PHE A 239 -6.42 16.63 -0.59
CA PHE A 239 -5.44 16.57 0.48
C PHE A 239 -5.77 15.42 1.41
N ASN A 240 -4.79 14.55 1.63
CA ASN A 240 -4.84 13.49 2.62
C ASN A 240 -3.54 13.53 3.42
N PHE A 241 -3.63 13.35 4.73
CA PHE A 241 -2.48 13.22 5.61
C PHE A 241 -2.73 12.09 6.61
N GLY A 242 -1.70 11.29 6.88
CA GLY A 242 -1.79 10.19 7.82
C GLY A 242 -0.48 9.81 8.48
N ILE A 243 -0.60 9.20 9.67
CA ILE A 243 0.51 8.58 10.39
C ILE A 243 0.23 7.10 10.49
N GLY A 244 1.09 6.27 9.90
CA GLY A 244 0.95 4.83 9.83
C GLY A 244 1.72 4.11 10.93
N PHE A 245 1.11 3.05 11.42
CA PHE A 245 1.68 2.15 12.41
C PHE A 245 1.76 0.73 11.84
N GLY A 246 2.99 0.21 11.73
CA GLY A 246 3.22 -1.19 11.39
C GLY A 246 2.82 -2.11 12.53
N LEU A 247 2.01 -3.13 12.22
CA LEU A 247 1.44 -4.05 13.21
C LEU A 247 2.21 -5.37 13.28
N THR A 248 3.13 -5.61 12.34
CA THR A 248 3.94 -6.83 12.26
C THR A 248 5.43 -6.50 12.14
N PRO A 249 6.32 -7.45 12.48
CA PRO A 249 7.77 -7.25 12.33
C PRO A 249 8.24 -7.02 10.89
N SER A 250 7.45 -7.43 9.89
CA SER A 250 7.75 -7.26 8.46
C SER A 250 7.35 -5.90 7.90
N THR A 251 6.83 -5.01 8.76
CA THR A 251 6.32 -3.69 8.38
C THR A 251 7.20 -2.59 8.97
N ASP A 252 7.43 -1.50 8.24
CA ASP A 252 7.98 -0.28 8.82
C ASP A 252 7.09 0.19 9.97
N ARG A 253 7.70 0.56 11.09
CA ARG A 253 6.97 0.74 12.35
C ARG A 253 6.19 2.05 12.42
N ILE A 254 6.78 3.14 11.91
CA ILE A 254 6.15 4.47 11.88
C ILE A 254 6.41 5.08 10.50
N ILE A 255 5.32 5.37 9.80
CA ILE A 255 5.34 6.00 8.48
C ILE A 255 4.48 7.26 8.54
N VAL A 256 4.96 8.32 7.91
CA VAL A 256 4.15 9.52 7.67
C VAL A 256 3.88 9.62 6.19
N LYS A 257 2.64 9.89 5.81
CA LYS A 257 2.24 10.11 4.43
C LYS A 257 1.46 11.41 4.26
N MET A 258 1.59 12.01 3.08
CA MET A 258 0.79 13.15 2.65
C MET A 258 0.51 13.01 1.14
N ILE A 259 -0.69 13.34 0.73
CA ILE A 259 -1.08 13.47 -0.67
C ILE A 259 -1.62 14.88 -0.86
N LEU A 260 -1.10 15.57 -1.87
CA LEU A 260 -1.59 16.87 -2.30
C LEU A 260 -1.86 16.82 -3.80
N GLY A 261 -3.11 17.00 -4.18
CA GLY A 261 -3.54 16.93 -5.57
C GLY A 261 -4.21 18.21 -6.05
N TYR A 262 -4.07 18.48 -7.35
CA TYR A 262 -4.74 19.59 -8.04
C TYR A 262 -5.24 19.19 -9.42
N ARG A 263 -6.50 19.57 -9.72
CA ARG A 263 -7.19 19.29 -10.99
C ARG A 263 -7.13 20.49 -11.92
N PHE A 264 -6.60 20.27 -13.13
CA PHE A 264 -6.51 21.22 -14.22
C PHE A 264 -7.57 20.91 -15.27
N ASP A 265 -8.52 21.81 -15.47
CA ASP A 265 -9.58 21.67 -16.48
C ASP A 265 -9.15 22.31 -17.80
N TRP A 266 -9.07 21.52 -18.85
CA TRP A 266 -8.66 22.00 -20.20
C TRP A 266 -9.85 22.37 -21.07
N GLY A 267 -11.10 22.15 -20.61
CA GLY A 267 -12.32 22.32 -21.40
C GLY A 267 -13.08 23.62 -21.19
N SER A 268 -12.76 24.38 -20.18
CA SER A 268 -13.37 25.69 -19.90
C SER A 268 -12.56 26.79 -20.58
N GLY A 269 -12.71 26.92 -21.90
CA GLY A 269 -12.43 28.19 -22.53
C GLY A 269 -13.31 29.28 -21.91
N PRO A 270 -12.89 30.57 -21.89
CA PRO A 270 -13.72 31.63 -21.33
C PRO A 270 -15.09 31.58 -22.00
N ALA A 271 -16.15 31.54 -21.19
CA ALA A 271 -17.51 31.69 -21.68
C ALA A 271 -17.54 32.95 -22.54
N LYS A 272 -17.83 32.77 -23.85
CA LYS A 272 -18.03 33.89 -24.78
C LYS A 272 -19.32 34.60 -24.45
#